data_48b74b7954556d2e4f1c09c2fe5bafaf
#
_entry.id   48b74b7954556d2e4f1c09c2fe5bafaf
#
_cell.length_a   1.000
_cell.length_b   1.000
_cell.length_c   1.000
_cell.angle_alpha   90.00
_cell.angle_beta   90.00
_cell.angle_gamma   90.00
#
_symmetry.space_group_name_H-M   'P 1'
#
loop_
_entity.id
_entity.type
_entity.pdbx_description
1 polymer ?
#
loop_
_entity_poly.entity_id
_entity_poly.type
_entity_poly.pdbx_seq_one_letter_code
_entity_poly.pdbx_strand_id
1 'polypeptide(L)'
;EVPSRGLGDVYKRQRLGLTPDTASTQVISRDRHADYVQTLALIGASLDRFSTEIRNLQRTDVLEVEESFAKGQKGSSAMPHKRNPIRSERISGLARVLRSYVVAALENVALWHERDISHSSTERMMLPDCSVTLHFMLREMTAVVAGLGVYPGNMLRNMNVYGGVVFSQRVLLGLVDAGMSREDAYRVVQRNAHSAWNNDGGDFRRNLEADPEVTAKLSPCLLYTSPSPR
;
A
#
# COMPACT_ATOMS: atom_id res chain seq x y z
N GLU A 1 23.65 36.69 25.29
CA GLU A 1 22.27 37.01 25.73
C GLU A 1 21.31 36.74 24.58
N VAL A 2 20.46 35.73 24.71
CA VAL A 2 19.38 35.53 23.76
C VAL A 2 18.36 36.65 23.97
N PRO A 3 18.05 37.50 22.97
CA PRO A 3 17.07 38.54 23.13
C PRO A 3 15.75 37.92 23.63
N SER A 4 15.25 38.42 24.74
CA SER A 4 14.00 38.02 25.36
C SER A 4 12.84 38.28 24.40
N ARG A 5 12.55 37.33 23.55
CA ARG A 5 11.22 37.24 22.94
C ARG A 5 10.24 36.95 24.06
N GLY A 6 9.33 37.88 24.26
CA GLY A 6 8.54 38.09 25.46
C GLY A 6 7.98 36.86 26.16
N LEU A 7 7.64 37.01 27.43
CA LEU A 7 7.00 36.03 28.31
C LEU A 7 5.91 35.14 27.62
N GLY A 8 5.26 35.65 26.59
CA GLY A 8 4.27 34.92 25.79
C GLY A 8 4.84 33.72 25.01
N ASP A 9 6.09 33.79 24.52
CA ASP A 9 6.70 32.67 23.76
C ASP A 9 7.21 31.57 24.70
N VAL A 10 7.69 31.96 25.89
CA VAL A 10 8.10 31.01 26.94
C VAL A 10 6.88 30.21 27.42
N TYR A 11 5.78 30.92 27.69
CA TYR A 11 4.53 30.32 28.16
C TYR A 11 3.91 29.35 27.14
N LYS A 12 3.90 29.72 25.84
CA LYS A 12 3.40 28.86 24.76
C LYS A 12 4.23 27.57 24.64
N ARG A 13 5.56 27.69 24.70
CA ARG A 13 6.47 26.52 24.64
C ARG A 13 6.25 25.57 25.81
N GLN A 14 6.12 26.08 27.01
CA GLN A 14 5.85 25.28 28.21
C GLN A 14 4.52 24.52 28.10
N ARG A 15 3.45 25.16 27.65
CA ARG A 15 2.15 24.52 27.46
C ARG A 15 2.12 23.46 26.37
N LEU A 16 2.94 23.61 25.35
CA LEU A 16 3.04 22.67 24.24
C LEU A 16 4.08 21.56 24.47
N GLY A 17 4.81 21.60 25.59
CA GLY A 17 5.87 20.64 25.88
C GLY A 17 7.05 20.75 24.91
N LEU A 18 7.26 21.92 24.28
CA LEU A 18 8.33 22.14 23.31
C LEU A 18 9.61 22.58 23.99
N THR A 19 10.74 21.99 23.58
CA THR A 19 12.08 22.41 23.97
C THR A 19 12.64 23.45 22.97
N PRO A 20 13.38 24.46 23.44
CA PRO A 20 14.05 25.38 22.55
C PRO A 20 15.17 24.68 21.77
N ASP A 21 15.51 25.20 20.60
CA ASP A 21 16.71 24.80 19.89
C ASP A 21 17.97 25.15 20.70
N THR A 22 18.92 24.23 20.70
CA THR A 22 20.19 24.42 21.45
C THR A 22 21.10 25.47 20.84
N ALA A 23 21.03 25.63 19.51
CA ALA A 23 21.76 26.62 18.77
C ALA A 23 20.95 27.12 17.58
N SER A 24 20.61 28.36 17.53
CA SER A 24 19.92 29.00 16.41
C SER A 24 20.44 30.40 16.16
N THR A 25 20.40 30.83 14.93
CA THR A 25 20.60 32.22 14.54
C THR A 25 19.28 33.02 14.72
N GLN A 26 18.96 33.92 13.84
CA GLN A 26 17.66 34.59 13.84
C GLN A 26 16.49 33.60 13.56
N VAL A 27 16.77 32.50 12.88
CA VAL A 27 15.83 31.43 12.57
C VAL A 27 16.42 30.07 12.96
N ILE A 28 15.55 29.10 13.24
CA ILE A 28 15.97 27.71 13.41
C ILE A 28 16.33 27.10 12.06
N SER A 29 17.21 26.09 12.06
CA SER A 29 17.59 25.37 10.84
C SER A 29 16.37 24.74 10.16
N ARG A 30 16.29 24.82 8.83
CA ARG A 30 15.16 24.34 8.02
C ARG A 30 15.21 22.86 7.71
N ASP A 31 16.29 22.17 8.02
CA ASP A 31 16.39 20.71 7.97
C ASP A 31 15.28 20.03 8.77
N ARG A 32 14.92 20.56 9.94
CA ARG A 32 13.82 20.08 10.77
C ARG A 32 12.46 20.21 10.10
N HIS A 33 12.23 21.29 9.35
CA HIS A 33 11.01 21.49 8.58
C HIS A 33 10.99 20.55 7.38
N ALA A 34 12.14 20.35 6.73
CA ALA A 34 12.28 19.39 5.65
C ALA A 34 12.02 17.96 6.12
N ASP A 35 12.54 17.55 7.28
CA ASP A 35 12.27 16.25 7.90
C ASP A 35 10.77 16.06 8.18
N TYR A 36 10.12 17.08 8.74
CA TYR A 36 8.67 17.04 8.96
C TYR A 36 7.91 16.81 7.66
N VAL A 37 8.17 17.59 6.60
CA VAL A 37 7.47 17.46 5.32
C VAL A 37 7.76 16.13 4.64
N GLN A 38 9.00 15.64 4.69
CA GLN A 38 9.37 14.32 4.19
C GLN A 38 8.62 13.20 4.90
N THR A 39 8.51 13.29 6.23
CA THR A 39 7.75 12.33 7.02
C THR A 39 6.28 12.31 6.61
N LEU A 40 5.64 13.48 6.43
CA LEU A 40 4.26 13.54 5.94
C LEU A 40 4.12 12.94 4.53
N ALA A 41 5.07 13.21 3.64
CA ALA A 41 5.07 12.65 2.29
C ALA A 41 5.27 11.13 2.30
N LEU A 42 6.10 10.59 3.19
CA LEU A 42 6.30 9.16 3.36
C LEU A 42 5.03 8.46 3.85
N ILE A 43 4.33 9.05 4.82
CA ILE A 43 3.02 8.55 5.28
C ILE A 43 2.01 8.60 4.11
N GLY A 44 1.98 9.71 3.35
CA GLY A 44 1.15 9.84 2.16
C GLY A 44 1.44 8.78 1.11
N ALA A 45 2.71 8.43 0.90
CA ALA A 45 3.12 7.37 -0.01
C ALA A 45 2.65 5.98 0.45
N SER A 46 2.64 5.74 1.76
CA SER A 46 2.10 4.50 2.33
C SER A 46 0.58 4.40 2.12
N LEU A 47 -0.14 5.50 2.30
CA LEU A 47 -1.58 5.56 2.00
C LEU A 47 -1.88 5.35 0.51
N ASP A 48 -1.03 5.89 -0.38
CA ASP A 48 -1.12 5.66 -1.83
C ASP A 48 -0.96 4.17 -2.18
N ARG A 49 -0.02 3.48 -1.53
CA ARG A 49 0.16 2.03 -1.69
C ARG A 49 -1.11 1.26 -1.32
N PHE A 50 -1.73 1.54 -0.17
CA PHE A 50 -2.98 0.89 0.23
C PHE A 50 -4.13 1.22 -0.73
N SER A 51 -4.24 2.48 -1.14
CA SER A 51 -5.27 2.92 -2.08
C SER A 51 -5.12 2.25 -3.45
N THR A 52 -3.90 2.08 -3.92
CA THR A 52 -3.61 1.40 -5.17
C THR A 52 -4.02 -0.07 -5.11
N GLU A 53 -3.75 -0.75 -3.99
CA GLU A 53 -4.17 -2.13 -3.80
C GLU A 53 -5.70 -2.27 -3.75
N ILE A 54 -6.39 -1.43 -3.00
CA ILE A 54 -7.87 -1.44 -2.95
C ILE A 54 -8.45 -1.23 -4.36
N ARG A 55 -7.91 -0.30 -5.14
CA ARG A 55 -8.32 -0.06 -6.53
C ARG A 55 -8.10 -1.27 -7.42
N ASN A 56 -6.98 -1.99 -7.25
CA ASN A 56 -6.70 -3.23 -7.97
C ASN A 56 -7.69 -4.33 -7.62
N LEU A 57 -7.95 -4.52 -6.33
CA LEU A 57 -8.87 -5.55 -5.86
C LEU A 57 -10.35 -5.26 -6.18
N GLN A 58 -10.71 -4.00 -6.42
CA GLN A 58 -12.07 -3.59 -6.80
C GLN A 58 -12.33 -3.69 -8.31
N ARG A 59 -11.34 -3.99 -9.14
CA ARG A 59 -11.57 -4.18 -10.57
C ARG A 59 -12.62 -5.26 -10.82
N THR A 60 -13.44 -5.08 -11.85
CA THR A 60 -14.58 -5.97 -12.14
C THR A 60 -14.20 -7.44 -12.32
N ASP A 61 -13.02 -7.69 -12.90
CA ASP A 61 -12.49 -9.04 -13.12
C ASP A 61 -11.94 -9.70 -11.84
N VAL A 62 -11.55 -8.91 -10.85
CA VAL A 62 -11.05 -9.37 -9.54
C VAL A 62 -12.16 -9.38 -8.49
N LEU A 63 -12.71 -8.21 -8.19
CA LEU A 63 -13.82 -7.95 -7.27
C LEU A 63 -13.70 -8.70 -5.94
N GLU A 64 -12.54 -8.60 -5.29
CA GLU A 64 -12.29 -9.18 -3.98
C GLU A 64 -12.66 -8.26 -2.84
N VAL A 65 -12.55 -6.92 -3.07
CA VAL A 65 -13.03 -5.88 -2.16
C VAL A 65 -13.74 -4.78 -2.93
N GLU A 66 -14.48 -3.95 -2.23
CA GLU A 66 -15.16 -2.78 -2.78
C GLU A 66 -15.26 -1.67 -1.73
N GLU A 67 -15.01 -0.40 -2.11
CA GLU A 67 -15.32 0.74 -1.26
C GLU A 67 -16.81 0.80 -0.95
N SER A 68 -17.14 1.23 0.27
CA SER A 68 -18.55 1.46 0.64
C SER A 68 -19.20 2.50 -0.29
N PHE A 69 -20.32 2.12 -0.87
CA PHE A 69 -21.10 3.00 -1.73
C PHE A 69 -22.28 3.57 -0.93
N ALA A 70 -22.26 4.87 -0.70
CA ALA A 70 -23.31 5.51 0.09
C ALA A 70 -24.67 5.46 -0.62
N LYS A 71 -25.75 5.30 0.15
CA LYS A 71 -27.12 5.32 -0.40
C LYS A 71 -27.36 6.67 -1.10
N GLY A 72 -27.66 6.61 -2.40
CA GLY A 72 -27.85 7.82 -3.24
C GLY A 72 -26.57 8.36 -3.89
N GLN A 73 -25.41 7.76 -3.66
CA GLN A 73 -24.17 8.10 -4.39
C GLN A 73 -24.29 7.70 -5.85
N LYS A 74 -23.94 8.63 -6.77
CA LYS A 74 -23.90 8.35 -8.20
C LYS A 74 -22.46 7.99 -8.61
N GLY A 75 -22.24 6.80 -9.15
CA GLY A 75 -20.94 6.37 -9.64
C GLY A 75 -20.60 6.91 -11.05
N SER A 76 -21.61 7.20 -11.84
CA SER A 76 -21.49 7.70 -13.19
C SER A 76 -22.80 8.37 -13.63
N SER A 77 -22.73 9.39 -14.47
CA SER A 77 -23.90 9.99 -15.10
C SER A 77 -24.52 9.12 -16.20
N ALA A 78 -23.71 8.25 -16.82
CA ALA A 78 -24.12 7.42 -17.96
C ALA A 78 -24.42 5.95 -17.57
N MET A 79 -23.78 5.42 -16.52
CA MET A 79 -23.91 4.02 -16.10
C MET A 79 -24.31 3.94 -14.61
N PRO A 80 -25.59 3.76 -14.30
CA PRO A 80 -26.10 3.79 -12.91
C PRO A 80 -25.51 2.72 -11.99
N HIS A 81 -25.05 1.61 -12.55
CA HIS A 81 -24.45 0.48 -11.81
C HIS A 81 -22.96 0.63 -11.56
N LYS A 82 -22.29 1.64 -12.19
CA LYS A 82 -20.83 1.81 -12.06
C LYS A 82 -20.48 2.29 -10.65
N ARG A 83 -19.55 1.56 -10.02
CA ARG A 83 -18.99 1.88 -8.70
C ARG A 83 -17.49 2.09 -8.84
N ASN A 84 -17.06 3.32 -8.63
CA ASN A 84 -15.65 3.69 -8.72
C ASN A 84 -15.06 3.83 -7.31
N PRO A 85 -13.79 3.45 -7.10
CA PRO A 85 -13.07 3.66 -5.85
C PRO A 85 -12.61 5.12 -5.69
N ILE A 86 -13.57 6.06 -5.61
CA ILE A 86 -13.33 7.51 -5.69
C ILE A 86 -12.46 8.01 -4.54
N ARG A 87 -12.62 7.45 -3.33
CA ARG A 87 -11.82 7.85 -2.18
C ARG A 87 -10.37 7.40 -2.34
N SER A 88 -10.14 6.16 -2.75
CA SER A 88 -8.80 5.64 -3.01
C SER A 88 -8.13 6.37 -4.18
N GLU A 89 -8.87 6.71 -5.24
CA GLU A 89 -8.35 7.54 -6.34
C GLU A 89 -7.90 8.93 -5.85
N ARG A 90 -8.70 9.56 -4.99
CA ARG A 90 -8.39 10.85 -4.39
C ARG A 90 -7.15 10.79 -3.50
N ILE A 91 -7.04 9.78 -2.64
CA ILE A 91 -5.86 9.56 -1.79
C ILE A 91 -4.60 9.42 -2.65
N SER A 92 -4.64 8.60 -3.71
CA SER A 92 -3.52 8.43 -4.64
C SER A 92 -3.12 9.75 -5.33
N GLY A 93 -4.10 10.58 -5.68
CA GLY A 93 -3.84 11.90 -6.26
C GLY A 93 -3.17 12.86 -5.27
N LEU A 94 -3.68 12.93 -4.03
CA LEU A 94 -3.18 13.82 -2.99
C LEU A 94 -1.77 13.43 -2.51
N ALA A 95 -1.43 12.15 -2.51
CA ALA A 95 -0.08 11.69 -2.20
C ALA A 95 0.99 12.28 -3.14
N ARG A 96 0.64 12.56 -4.40
CA ARG A 96 1.53 13.23 -5.36
C ARG A 96 1.80 14.67 -4.95
N VAL A 97 0.78 15.36 -4.44
CA VAL A 97 0.90 16.74 -3.94
C VAL A 97 1.84 16.77 -2.73
N LEU A 98 1.66 15.88 -1.76
CA LEU A 98 2.56 15.80 -0.60
C LEU A 98 4.02 15.59 -1.01
N ARG A 99 4.28 14.69 -1.97
CA ARG A 99 5.62 14.44 -2.49
C ARG A 99 6.22 15.65 -3.21
N SER A 100 5.40 16.46 -3.89
CA SER A 100 5.89 17.65 -4.58
C SER A 100 6.41 18.73 -3.64
N TYR A 101 5.86 18.85 -2.45
CA TYR A 101 6.31 19.82 -1.45
C TYR A 101 7.67 19.48 -0.82
N VAL A 102 8.12 18.23 -0.89
CA VAL A 102 9.42 17.81 -0.35
C VAL A 102 10.57 18.59 -1.00
N VAL A 103 10.49 18.85 -2.30
CA VAL A 103 11.50 19.61 -3.02
C VAL A 103 11.63 21.01 -2.46
N ALA A 104 10.50 21.72 -2.31
CA ALA A 104 10.49 23.07 -1.74
C ALA A 104 11.01 23.10 -0.29
N ALA A 105 10.71 22.05 0.49
CA ALA A 105 11.21 21.93 1.87
C ALA A 105 12.73 21.76 1.92
N LEU A 106 13.31 20.97 1.02
CA LEU A 106 14.75 20.76 0.93
C LEU A 106 15.48 21.99 0.42
N GLU A 107 14.92 22.69 -0.57
CA GLU A 107 15.48 23.95 -1.09
C GLU A 107 15.52 25.06 -0.02
N ASN A 108 14.62 25.03 0.95
CA ASN A 108 14.60 25.99 2.06
C ASN A 108 15.71 25.76 3.10
N VAL A 109 16.46 24.66 3.04
CA VAL A 109 17.54 24.37 4.01
C VAL A 109 18.71 25.31 3.81
N ALA A 110 19.07 25.60 2.57
CA ALA A 110 20.14 26.53 2.24
C ALA A 110 19.67 27.99 2.33
N LEU A 111 20.24 28.74 3.25
CA LEU A 111 19.95 30.17 3.47
C LEU A 111 21.19 31.03 3.15
N TRP A 112 20.96 32.28 2.76
CA TRP A 112 22.02 33.25 2.64
C TRP A 112 22.42 33.79 4.01
N HIS A 113 23.69 33.63 4.38
CA HIS A 113 24.24 34.02 5.67
C HIS A 113 23.39 33.51 6.85
N GLU A 114 23.04 34.43 7.76
CA GLU A 114 22.25 34.10 8.96
C GLU A 114 20.76 33.91 8.67
N ARG A 115 20.26 34.55 7.61
CA ARG A 115 18.84 34.54 7.23
C ARG A 115 18.62 35.20 5.88
N ASP A 116 17.73 34.60 5.09
CA ASP A 116 16.97 35.31 4.05
C ASP A 116 15.47 35.05 4.24
N ILE A 117 14.62 35.64 3.40
CA ILE A 117 13.16 35.49 3.52
C ILE A 117 12.57 34.54 2.47
N SER A 118 13.40 33.92 1.63
CA SER A 118 12.96 33.02 0.56
C SER A 118 12.12 31.85 1.08
N HIS A 119 12.52 31.24 2.19
CA HIS A 119 11.80 30.14 2.83
C HIS A 119 10.40 30.54 3.33
N SER A 120 10.22 31.78 3.77
CA SER A 120 8.98 32.22 4.44
C SER A 120 7.76 32.14 3.53
N SER A 121 7.90 32.47 2.25
CA SER A 121 6.79 32.42 1.28
C SER A 121 6.37 30.99 0.98
N THR A 122 7.31 30.07 0.81
CA THR A 122 7.03 28.65 0.56
C THR A 122 6.45 27.94 1.77
N GLU A 123 6.97 28.20 2.96
CA GLU A 123 6.51 27.61 4.21
C GLU A 123 5.07 27.96 4.55
N ARG A 124 4.64 29.17 4.23
CA ARG A 124 3.23 29.60 4.44
C ARG A 124 2.22 28.78 3.68
N MET A 125 2.59 28.23 2.54
CA MET A 125 1.75 27.34 1.74
C MET A 125 2.01 25.88 2.13
N MET A 126 3.26 25.47 2.10
CA MET A 126 3.67 24.08 2.21
C MET A 126 3.30 23.45 3.55
N LEU A 127 3.59 24.11 4.69
CA LEU A 127 3.37 23.50 6.01
C LEU A 127 1.90 23.28 6.34
N PRO A 128 1.00 24.28 6.19
CA PRO A 128 -0.43 24.04 6.43
C PRO A 128 -1.01 23.04 5.42
N ASP A 129 -0.67 23.18 4.14
CA ASP A 129 -1.24 22.31 3.10
C ASP A 129 -0.84 20.85 3.27
N CYS A 130 0.43 20.57 3.58
CA CYS A 130 0.88 19.21 3.88
C CYS A 130 0.13 18.61 5.07
N SER A 131 -0.01 19.37 6.15
CA SER A 131 -0.64 18.91 7.39
C SER A 131 -2.12 18.64 7.19
N VAL A 132 -2.85 19.57 6.56
CA VAL A 132 -4.29 19.45 6.28
C VAL A 132 -4.55 18.34 5.26
N THR A 133 -3.74 18.26 4.21
CA THR A 133 -3.88 17.22 3.18
C THR A 133 -3.67 15.84 3.75
N LEU A 134 -2.62 15.61 4.53
CA LEU A 134 -2.39 14.31 5.16
C LEU A 134 -3.50 13.96 6.15
N HIS A 135 -3.95 14.92 6.98
CA HIS A 135 -5.08 14.69 7.89
C HIS A 135 -6.34 14.25 7.13
N PHE A 136 -6.65 14.92 6.04
CA PHE A 136 -7.77 14.54 5.17
C PHE A 136 -7.61 13.11 4.61
N MET A 137 -6.42 12.79 4.08
CA MET A 137 -6.13 11.46 3.53
C MET A 137 -6.27 10.35 4.57
N LEU A 138 -5.81 10.58 5.80
CA LEU A 138 -5.95 9.63 6.90
C LEU A 138 -7.43 9.40 7.26
N ARG A 139 -8.22 10.45 7.32
CA ARG A 139 -9.67 10.33 7.56
C ARG A 139 -10.38 9.58 6.43
N GLU A 140 -10.06 9.88 5.19
CA GLU A 140 -10.63 9.17 4.03
C GLU A 140 -10.24 7.68 4.04
N MET A 141 -8.96 7.36 4.29
CA MET A 141 -8.52 5.97 4.39
C MET A 141 -9.20 5.22 5.55
N THR A 142 -9.34 5.85 6.71
CA THR A 142 -10.07 5.28 7.84
C THR A 142 -11.52 4.95 7.46
N ALA A 143 -12.18 5.84 6.74
CA ALA A 143 -13.55 5.61 6.27
C ALA A 143 -13.64 4.51 5.21
N VAL A 144 -12.64 4.42 4.32
CA VAL A 144 -12.54 3.33 3.33
C VAL A 144 -12.41 1.99 4.04
N VAL A 145 -11.45 1.85 4.96
CA VAL A 145 -11.21 0.59 5.68
C VAL A 145 -12.40 0.19 6.55
N ALA A 146 -12.99 1.15 7.26
CA ALA A 146 -14.16 0.87 8.12
C ALA A 146 -15.41 0.42 7.34
N GLY A 147 -15.55 0.87 6.10
CA GLY A 147 -16.69 0.54 5.25
C GLY A 147 -16.39 -0.45 4.13
N LEU A 148 -15.22 -1.09 4.14
CA LEU A 148 -14.79 -1.95 3.05
C LEU A 148 -15.67 -3.20 2.93
N GLY A 149 -16.29 -3.37 1.77
CA GLY A 149 -16.94 -4.62 1.39
C GLY A 149 -15.89 -5.67 1.05
N VAL A 150 -15.98 -6.86 1.63
CA VAL A 150 -15.05 -7.97 1.39
C VAL A 150 -15.82 -9.14 0.82
N TYR A 151 -15.33 -9.76 -0.26
CA TYR A 151 -15.97 -10.86 -0.97
C TYR A 151 -15.14 -12.15 -0.93
N PRO A 152 -15.16 -12.91 0.18
CA PRO A 152 -14.35 -14.13 0.33
C PRO A 152 -14.60 -15.17 -0.75
N GLY A 153 -15.84 -15.27 -1.26
CA GLY A 153 -16.19 -16.16 -2.36
C GLY A 153 -15.45 -15.83 -3.65
N ASN A 154 -15.27 -14.54 -3.95
CA ASN A 154 -14.50 -14.12 -5.13
C ASN A 154 -13.00 -14.38 -4.92
N MET A 155 -12.47 -14.12 -3.71
CA MET A 155 -11.08 -14.46 -3.37
C MET A 155 -10.79 -15.93 -3.61
N LEU A 156 -11.65 -16.81 -3.11
CA LEU A 156 -11.50 -18.24 -3.28
C LEU A 156 -11.62 -18.66 -4.76
N ARG A 157 -12.57 -18.09 -5.50
CA ARG A 157 -12.71 -18.31 -6.94
C ARG A 157 -11.44 -17.90 -7.68
N ASN A 158 -10.92 -16.72 -7.41
CA ASN A 158 -9.73 -16.19 -8.08
C ASN A 158 -8.47 -17.01 -7.75
N MET A 159 -8.32 -17.49 -6.51
CA MET A 159 -7.25 -18.42 -6.15
C MET A 159 -7.32 -19.74 -6.92
N ASN A 160 -8.52 -20.19 -7.26
CA ASN A 160 -8.74 -21.48 -7.91
C ASN A 160 -8.95 -21.39 -9.42
N VAL A 161 -8.78 -20.23 -10.03
CA VAL A 161 -9.04 -20.02 -11.47
C VAL A 161 -8.28 -20.98 -12.39
N TYR A 162 -7.10 -21.42 -11.97
CA TYR A 162 -6.26 -22.41 -12.65
C TYR A 162 -6.14 -23.72 -11.84
N GLY A 163 -7.19 -24.13 -11.11
CA GLY A 163 -7.22 -25.40 -10.40
C GLY A 163 -6.06 -25.61 -9.43
N GLY A 164 -5.66 -24.56 -8.69
CA GLY A 164 -4.63 -24.66 -7.66
C GLY A 164 -3.18 -24.40 -8.10
N VAL A 165 -2.91 -23.84 -9.28
CA VAL A 165 -1.53 -23.47 -9.71
C VAL A 165 -0.81 -22.59 -8.67
N VAL A 166 -1.54 -21.79 -7.91
CA VAL A 166 -1.00 -20.98 -6.79
C VAL A 166 -0.22 -21.82 -5.77
N PHE A 167 -0.51 -23.11 -5.65
CA PHE A 167 0.17 -24.04 -4.74
C PHE A 167 1.35 -24.80 -5.37
N SER A 168 1.74 -24.48 -6.60
CA SER A 168 2.80 -25.18 -7.35
C SER A 168 4.12 -25.28 -6.60
N GLN A 169 4.54 -24.23 -5.89
CA GLN A 169 5.76 -24.23 -5.07
C GLN A 169 5.70 -25.28 -3.96
N ARG A 170 4.53 -25.46 -3.34
CA ARG A 170 4.38 -26.43 -2.26
C ARG A 170 4.45 -27.86 -2.79
N VAL A 171 3.85 -28.11 -3.94
CA VAL A 171 3.95 -29.41 -4.60
C VAL A 171 5.42 -29.71 -4.96
N LEU A 172 6.14 -28.73 -5.47
CA LEU A 172 7.58 -28.86 -5.76
C LEU A 172 8.36 -29.26 -4.51
N LEU A 173 8.16 -28.56 -3.40
CA LEU A 173 8.84 -28.89 -2.13
C LEU A 173 8.45 -30.29 -1.63
N GLY A 174 7.18 -30.67 -1.70
CA GLY A 174 6.71 -32.02 -1.34
C GLY A 174 7.37 -33.12 -2.17
N LEU A 175 7.58 -32.91 -3.46
CA LEU A 175 8.31 -33.87 -4.33
C LEU A 175 9.78 -33.97 -3.95
N VAL A 176 10.43 -32.87 -3.58
CA VAL A 176 11.81 -32.87 -3.11
C VAL A 176 11.93 -33.60 -1.78
N ASP A 177 11.02 -33.34 -0.84
CA ASP A 177 10.98 -34.03 0.46
C ASP A 177 10.74 -35.54 0.30
N ALA A 178 10.02 -35.94 -0.76
CA ALA A 178 9.81 -37.34 -1.13
C ALA A 178 11.01 -37.97 -1.90
N GLY A 179 12.15 -37.26 -1.97
CA GLY A 179 13.41 -37.74 -2.56
C GLY A 179 13.52 -37.58 -4.06
N MET A 180 12.79 -36.64 -4.66
CA MET A 180 13.03 -36.23 -6.06
C MET A 180 14.11 -35.17 -6.12
N SER A 181 14.94 -35.14 -7.19
CA SER A 181 15.86 -34.04 -7.38
C SER A 181 15.08 -32.72 -7.57
N ARG A 182 15.66 -31.58 -7.15
CA ARG A 182 14.99 -30.27 -7.31
C ARG A 182 14.73 -29.94 -8.77
N GLU A 183 15.61 -30.34 -9.67
CA GLU A 183 15.49 -30.10 -11.11
C GLU A 183 14.34 -30.93 -11.71
N ASP A 184 14.24 -32.20 -11.36
CA ASP A 184 13.13 -33.07 -11.80
C ASP A 184 11.81 -32.62 -11.22
N ALA A 185 11.76 -32.30 -9.92
CA ALA A 185 10.55 -31.77 -9.28
C ALA A 185 10.08 -30.47 -9.96
N TYR A 186 11.01 -29.57 -10.30
CA TYR A 186 10.70 -28.34 -11.02
C TYR A 186 10.10 -28.65 -12.41
N ARG A 187 10.76 -29.52 -13.19
CA ARG A 187 10.30 -29.94 -14.52
C ARG A 187 8.89 -30.54 -14.48
N VAL A 188 8.64 -31.42 -13.53
CA VAL A 188 7.34 -32.09 -13.38
C VAL A 188 6.25 -31.08 -13.02
N VAL A 189 6.49 -30.23 -12.01
CA VAL A 189 5.52 -29.23 -11.57
C VAL A 189 5.26 -28.18 -12.66
N GLN A 190 6.30 -27.72 -13.36
CA GLN A 190 6.17 -26.77 -14.46
C GLN A 190 5.31 -27.30 -15.59
N ARG A 191 5.55 -28.54 -16.04
CA ARG A 191 4.76 -29.21 -17.10
C ARG A 191 3.27 -29.22 -16.74
N ASN A 192 2.94 -29.63 -15.53
CA ASN A 192 1.55 -29.73 -15.05
C ASN A 192 0.90 -28.34 -14.88
N ALA A 193 1.67 -27.35 -14.38
CA ALA A 193 1.20 -25.97 -14.24
C ALA A 193 0.95 -25.31 -15.60
N HIS A 194 1.86 -25.46 -16.58
CA HIS A 194 1.67 -24.96 -17.93
C HIS A 194 0.48 -25.59 -18.64
N SER A 195 0.24 -26.90 -18.44
CA SER A 195 -0.94 -27.56 -18.97
C SER A 195 -2.23 -26.98 -18.40
N ALA A 196 -2.27 -26.70 -17.10
CA ALA A 196 -3.43 -26.06 -16.47
C ALA A 196 -3.60 -24.60 -16.92
N TRP A 197 -2.51 -23.87 -17.11
CA TRP A 197 -2.54 -22.46 -17.52
C TRP A 197 -3.01 -22.27 -18.96
N ASN A 198 -2.58 -23.13 -19.87
CA ASN A 198 -2.83 -23.00 -21.32
C ASN A 198 -4.16 -23.58 -21.78
N ASN A 199 -4.83 -24.36 -20.95
CA ASN A 199 -6.12 -24.97 -21.25
C ASN A 199 -7.26 -24.20 -20.58
N ASP A 200 -8.26 -23.80 -21.35
CA ASP A 200 -9.47 -23.17 -20.82
C ASP A 200 -10.15 -24.13 -19.81
N GLY A 201 -10.27 -23.69 -18.56
CA GLY A 201 -10.76 -24.53 -17.47
C GLY A 201 -9.75 -25.58 -16.98
N GLY A 202 -8.46 -25.38 -17.23
CA GLY A 202 -7.40 -26.27 -16.75
C GLY A 202 -7.38 -26.39 -15.23
N ASP A 203 -7.11 -27.60 -14.74
CA ASP A 203 -7.06 -27.93 -13.33
C ASP A 203 -5.68 -28.54 -13.00
N PHE A 204 -4.85 -27.74 -12.33
CA PHE A 204 -3.51 -28.14 -11.95
C PHE A 204 -3.51 -29.39 -11.04
N ARG A 205 -4.44 -29.45 -10.13
CA ARG A 205 -4.57 -30.59 -9.21
C ARG A 205 -4.88 -31.85 -9.96
N ARG A 206 -5.85 -31.81 -10.88
CA ARG A 206 -6.24 -32.94 -11.70
C ARG A 206 -5.08 -33.43 -12.57
N ASN A 207 -4.28 -32.53 -13.09
CA ASN A 207 -3.08 -32.85 -13.86
C ASN A 207 -2.05 -33.60 -12.98
N LEU A 208 -1.82 -33.12 -11.74
CA LEU A 208 -0.93 -33.80 -10.79
C LEU A 208 -1.39 -35.17 -10.38
N GLU A 209 -2.70 -35.37 -10.17
CA GLU A 209 -3.31 -36.66 -9.82
C GLU A 209 -3.20 -37.68 -10.99
N ALA A 210 -3.14 -37.19 -12.22
CA ALA A 210 -2.96 -38.01 -13.41
C ALA A 210 -1.50 -38.29 -13.80
N ASP A 211 -0.55 -37.55 -13.21
CA ASP A 211 0.86 -37.66 -13.55
C ASP A 211 1.55 -38.79 -12.78
N PRO A 212 2.06 -39.85 -13.49
CA PRO A 212 2.73 -40.97 -12.84
C PRO A 212 3.98 -40.61 -12.04
N GLU A 213 4.74 -39.58 -12.45
CA GLU A 213 5.92 -39.14 -11.74
C GLU A 213 5.57 -38.49 -10.40
N VAL A 214 4.39 -37.87 -10.30
CA VAL A 214 3.86 -37.29 -9.07
C VAL A 214 3.30 -38.35 -8.14
N THR A 215 2.42 -39.21 -8.68
CA THR A 215 1.72 -40.23 -7.91
C THR A 215 2.61 -41.35 -7.38
N ALA A 216 3.75 -41.60 -8.03
CA ALA A 216 4.81 -42.49 -7.51
C ALA A 216 5.51 -41.96 -6.27
N LYS A 217 5.47 -40.66 -5.99
CA LYS A 217 6.19 -40.01 -4.90
C LYS A 217 5.28 -39.38 -3.84
N LEU A 218 4.14 -38.84 -4.23
CA LEU A 218 3.18 -38.20 -3.35
C LEU A 218 1.90 -38.99 -3.26
N SER A 219 1.48 -39.32 -2.04
CA SER A 219 0.16 -39.91 -1.84
C SER A 219 -0.94 -38.89 -2.10
N PRO A 220 -2.16 -39.31 -2.50
CA PRO A 220 -3.31 -38.44 -2.67
C PRO A 220 -3.57 -37.56 -1.43
N CYS A 221 -3.31 -38.08 -0.23
CA CYS A 221 -3.50 -37.35 1.03
C CYS A 221 -2.61 -36.11 1.11
N LEU A 222 -1.36 -36.13 0.62
CA LEU A 222 -0.45 -34.99 0.60
C LEU A 222 -0.86 -33.91 -0.44
N LEU A 223 -1.55 -34.32 -1.50
CA LEU A 223 -2.13 -33.38 -2.47
C LEU A 223 -3.41 -32.71 -1.92
N TYR A 224 -4.05 -33.31 -0.90
CA TYR A 224 -5.26 -32.79 -0.26
C TYR A 224 -5.02 -31.85 0.91
N THR A 225 -3.87 -31.95 1.58
CA THR A 225 -3.55 -31.06 2.70
C THR A 225 -3.16 -29.69 2.19
N SER A 226 -4.17 -28.85 1.91
CA SER A 226 -3.98 -27.41 1.94
C SER A 226 -3.45 -27.04 3.32
N PRO A 227 -2.31 -26.33 3.45
CA PRO A 227 -1.92 -25.85 4.75
C PRO A 227 -2.93 -24.82 5.19
N SER A 228 -3.55 -25.06 6.33
CA SER A 228 -4.17 -24.01 7.08
C SER A 228 -3.14 -22.90 7.29
N PRO A 229 -3.46 -21.64 7.01
CA PRO A 229 -2.57 -20.55 7.37
C PRO A 229 -2.38 -20.58 8.88
N ARG A 230 -1.13 -20.75 9.31
CA ARG A 230 -0.72 -20.51 10.68
C ARG A 230 -0.45 -19.03 10.86
#